data_394e33e90d0545bf65fb1af1f10d9088
#
_entry.id   394e33e90d0545bf65fb1af1f10d9088
#
_cell.length_a   1.000
_cell.length_b   1.000
_cell.length_c   1.000
_cell.angle_alpha   90.00
_cell.angle_beta   90.00
_cell.angle_gamma   90.00
#
_symmetry.space_group_name_H-M   'P 1'
#
loop_
_entity.id
_entity.type
_entity.pdbx_description
1 polymer ?
#
loop_
_entity_poly.entity_id
_entity_poly.type
_entity_poly.pdbx_seq_one_letter_code
_entity_poly.pdbx_strand_id
1 'polypeptide(L)'
;MKHIHFDVESDGFYGAYWACKDGSNCAVIAMIGDDPEDYMARSAVKWLLRLGVNILTMSPGKKDYGHHNYPLECIEKAMAWLKLHGNEKIGIAGASTTGTLALTAASIFSDISLTIAMTPSDFV
;
A
#
# COMPACT_ATOMS: atom_id res chain seq x y z
N MET A 1 -9.25 -12.48 9.18
CA MET A 1 -9.61 -11.10 8.80
C MET A 1 -10.16 -11.11 7.39
N LYS A 2 -11.28 -10.46 7.21
CA LYS A 2 -11.88 -10.34 5.88
C LYS A 2 -11.20 -9.22 5.09
N HIS A 3 -11.01 -9.44 3.81
CA HIS A 3 -10.39 -8.44 2.96
C HIS A 3 -10.88 -8.57 1.53
N ILE A 4 -10.64 -7.53 0.74
CA ILE A 4 -10.98 -7.50 -0.68
C ILE A 4 -9.67 -7.68 -1.45
N HIS A 5 -9.67 -8.62 -2.39
CA HIS A 5 -8.52 -8.89 -3.24
C HIS A 5 -8.61 -8.12 -4.55
N PHE A 6 -7.51 -7.58 -5.03
CA PHE A 6 -7.44 -6.86 -6.31
C PHE A 6 -6.43 -7.52 -7.24
N ASP A 7 -6.76 -7.57 -8.53
CA ASP A 7 -5.90 -8.09 -9.59
C ASP A 7 -5.57 -6.99 -10.59
N VAL A 8 -4.39 -7.08 -11.20
CA VAL A 8 -3.96 -6.12 -12.21
C VAL A 8 -4.95 -6.04 -13.38
N GLU A 9 -5.43 -7.19 -13.85
CA GLU A 9 -6.34 -7.24 -14.99
C GLU A 9 -7.68 -6.56 -14.73
N SER A 10 -8.25 -6.81 -13.54
CA SER A 10 -9.58 -6.28 -13.19
C SER A 10 -9.52 -4.87 -12.63
N ASP A 11 -8.51 -4.58 -11.83
CA ASP A 11 -8.49 -3.39 -10.97
C ASP A 11 -7.36 -2.43 -11.32
N GLY A 12 -6.39 -2.88 -12.08
CA GLY A 12 -5.25 -2.07 -12.47
C GLY A 12 -4.11 -2.08 -11.46
N PHE A 13 -4.24 -2.85 -10.38
CA PHE A 13 -3.18 -3.05 -9.40
C PHE A 13 -3.42 -4.37 -8.66
N TYR A 14 -2.35 -4.90 -8.07
CA TYR A 14 -2.41 -6.15 -7.31
C TYR A 14 -2.27 -5.82 -5.83
N GLY A 15 -3.28 -6.17 -5.04
CA GLY A 15 -3.28 -5.83 -3.64
C GLY A 15 -4.45 -6.43 -2.87
N ALA A 16 -4.60 -6.01 -1.63
CA ALA A 16 -5.70 -6.41 -0.77
C ALA A 16 -6.10 -5.26 0.16
N TYR A 17 -7.39 -5.07 0.37
CA TYR A 17 -7.90 -4.01 1.23
C TYR A 17 -8.49 -4.62 2.51
N TRP A 18 -8.04 -4.09 3.63
CA TRP A 18 -8.41 -4.55 4.97
C TRP A 18 -9.05 -3.38 5.71
N ALA A 19 -10.35 -3.44 5.90
CA ALA A 19 -11.09 -2.34 6.54
C ALA A 19 -10.98 -2.41 8.05
N CYS A 20 -10.82 -1.26 8.69
CA CYS A 20 -10.86 -1.14 10.13
C CYS A 20 -12.27 -1.48 10.63
N LYS A 21 -12.37 -2.29 11.67
CA LYS A 21 -13.64 -2.79 12.20
C LYS A 21 -14.61 -1.68 12.58
N ASP A 22 -14.10 -0.64 13.22
CA ASP A 22 -14.92 0.48 13.68
C ASP A 22 -15.05 1.60 12.65
N GLY A 23 -14.53 1.38 11.45
CA GLY A 23 -14.55 2.39 10.39
C GLY A 23 -13.43 3.40 10.52
N SER A 24 -13.02 3.97 9.41
CA SER A 24 -12.01 5.00 9.38
C SER A 24 -12.08 5.72 8.03
N ASN A 25 -11.72 7.01 8.02
CA ASN A 25 -11.57 7.76 6.78
C ASN A 25 -10.10 7.94 6.39
N CYS A 26 -9.21 7.20 7.03
CA CYS A 26 -7.78 7.20 6.75
C CYS A 26 -7.35 5.82 6.32
N ALA A 27 -6.48 5.75 5.31
CA ALA A 27 -5.94 4.49 4.84
C ALA A 27 -4.43 4.59 4.66
N VAL A 28 -3.73 3.46 4.84
CA VAL A 28 -2.30 3.35 4.58
C VAL A 28 -2.10 2.31 3.49
N ILE A 29 -1.37 2.69 2.45
CA ILE A 29 -0.89 1.75 1.45
C ILE A 29 0.39 1.15 2.03
N ALA A 30 0.35 -0.15 2.32
CA ALA A 30 1.47 -0.85 2.95
C ALA A 30 2.14 -1.78 1.95
N MET A 31 3.38 -1.48 1.62
CA MET A 31 4.19 -2.28 0.70
C MET A 31 5.22 -3.06 1.50
N ILE A 32 4.73 -4.03 2.27
CA ILE A 32 5.54 -4.85 3.17
C ILE A 32 5.26 -6.33 2.85
N GLY A 33 6.32 -7.08 2.57
CA GLY A 33 6.20 -8.47 2.17
C GLY A 33 6.34 -8.65 0.67
N ASP A 34 6.36 -9.90 0.22
CA ASP A 34 6.50 -10.25 -1.20
C ASP A 34 5.16 -10.44 -1.89
N ASP A 35 4.10 -10.53 -1.12
CA ASP A 35 2.74 -10.70 -1.61
C ASP A 35 1.79 -9.94 -0.69
N PRO A 36 0.73 -9.30 -1.23
CA PRO A 36 -0.19 -8.50 -0.41
C PRO A 36 -0.90 -9.28 0.69
N GLU A 37 -0.88 -10.60 0.63
CA GLU A 37 -1.58 -11.45 1.58
C GLU A 37 -0.64 -12.41 2.32
N ASP A 38 0.67 -12.24 2.21
CA ASP A 38 1.62 -13.11 2.87
C ASP A 38 1.72 -12.81 4.37
N TYR A 39 2.57 -13.56 5.07
CA TYR A 39 2.74 -13.41 6.52
C TYR A 39 3.19 -12.00 6.92
N MET A 40 4.15 -11.45 6.19
CA MET A 40 4.67 -10.11 6.49
C MET A 40 3.60 -9.04 6.29
N ALA A 41 2.85 -9.14 5.19
CA ALA A 41 1.77 -8.21 4.92
C ALA A 41 0.69 -8.30 5.99
N ARG A 42 0.29 -9.51 6.36
CA ARG A 42 -0.73 -9.72 7.39
C ARG A 42 -0.29 -9.23 8.76
N SER A 43 1.00 -9.36 9.08
CA SER A 43 1.54 -8.82 10.32
C SER A 43 1.48 -7.30 10.36
N ALA A 44 1.81 -6.66 9.25
CA ALA A 44 1.70 -5.21 9.12
C ALA A 44 0.25 -4.76 9.24
N VAL A 45 -0.68 -5.49 8.63
CA VAL A 45 -2.12 -5.21 8.72
C VAL A 45 -2.58 -5.24 10.17
N LYS A 46 -2.22 -6.28 10.91
CA LYS A 46 -2.62 -6.40 12.33
C LYS A 46 -2.13 -5.22 13.15
N TRP A 47 -0.89 -4.82 12.91
CA TRP A 47 -0.29 -3.72 13.64
C TRP A 47 -0.97 -2.38 13.28
N LEU A 48 -1.18 -2.14 12.01
CA LEU A 48 -1.76 -0.88 11.53
C LEU A 48 -3.25 -0.77 11.88
N LEU A 49 -3.99 -1.87 11.86
CA LEU A 49 -5.41 -1.85 12.25
C LEU A 49 -5.60 -1.37 13.68
N ARG A 50 -4.63 -1.65 14.56
CA ARG A 50 -4.67 -1.16 15.94
C ARG A 50 -4.59 0.36 16.04
N LEU A 51 -4.05 1.00 15.00
CA LEU A 51 -3.98 2.46 14.95
C LEU A 51 -5.27 3.09 14.43
N GLY A 52 -6.25 2.28 14.06
CA GLY A 52 -7.56 2.78 13.63
C GLY A 52 -7.60 3.25 12.19
N VAL A 53 -6.77 2.70 11.33
CA VAL A 53 -6.75 3.05 9.91
C VAL A 53 -7.08 1.83 9.06
N ASN A 54 -7.62 2.08 7.87
CA ASN A 54 -7.78 1.03 6.85
C ASN A 54 -6.44 0.78 6.18
N ILE A 55 -6.21 -0.42 5.69
CA ILE A 55 -4.94 -0.76 5.05
C ILE A 55 -5.20 -1.32 3.67
N LEU A 56 -4.39 -0.89 2.71
CA LEU A 56 -4.33 -1.50 1.39
C LEU A 56 -2.91 -2.03 1.20
N THR A 57 -2.76 -3.35 1.22
CA THR A 57 -1.46 -3.98 1.00
C THR A 57 -1.20 -4.13 -0.48
N MET A 58 0.02 -3.81 -0.89
CA MET A 58 0.47 -3.97 -2.27
C MET A 58 1.88 -4.55 -2.25
N SER A 59 2.26 -5.25 -3.31
CA SER A 59 3.62 -5.75 -3.43
C SER A 59 4.09 -5.68 -4.87
N PRO A 60 5.24 -5.07 -5.13
CA PRO A 60 5.84 -5.08 -6.46
C PRO A 60 6.64 -6.36 -6.75
N GLY A 61 6.82 -7.22 -5.76
CA GLY A 61 7.77 -8.33 -5.86
C GLY A 61 7.34 -9.50 -6.70
N LYS A 62 6.07 -9.64 -6.96
CA LYS A 62 5.54 -10.81 -7.65
C LYS A 62 4.69 -10.45 -8.84
N LYS A 63 4.34 -11.44 -9.61
CA LYS A 63 3.51 -11.37 -10.80
C LYS A 63 4.22 -10.65 -11.94
N ASP A 64 3.80 -9.47 -12.25
CA ASP A 64 4.21 -8.81 -13.50
C ASP A 64 5.32 -7.79 -13.34
N TYR A 65 5.67 -7.43 -12.11
CA TYR A 65 6.61 -6.34 -11.87
C TYR A 65 7.69 -6.74 -10.89
N GLY A 66 8.91 -6.30 -11.16
CA GLY A 66 9.98 -6.34 -10.18
C GLY A 66 10.02 -5.05 -9.37
N HIS A 67 10.81 -5.04 -8.30
CA HIS A 67 10.92 -3.87 -7.43
C HIS A 67 11.45 -2.63 -8.15
N HIS A 68 12.26 -2.83 -9.20
CA HIS A 68 12.89 -1.73 -9.92
C HIS A 68 12.03 -1.11 -11.00
N ASN A 69 11.02 -1.84 -11.46
CA ASN A 69 10.18 -1.40 -12.58
C ASN A 69 8.70 -1.29 -12.20
N TYR A 70 8.41 -1.14 -10.92
CA TYR A 70 7.03 -1.06 -10.47
C TYR A 70 6.37 0.21 -10.99
N PRO A 71 5.26 0.10 -11.74
CA PRO A 71 4.61 1.29 -12.28
C PRO A 71 3.93 2.10 -11.17
N LEU A 72 4.27 3.38 -11.09
CA LEU A 72 3.64 4.27 -10.12
C LEU A 72 2.15 4.44 -10.40
N GLU A 73 1.70 4.15 -11.61
CA GLU A 73 0.28 4.15 -11.97
C GLU A 73 -0.53 3.17 -11.12
N CYS A 74 0.08 2.09 -10.66
CA CYS A 74 -0.59 1.14 -9.77
C CYS A 74 -0.92 1.80 -8.43
N ILE A 75 0.01 2.60 -7.91
CA ILE A 75 -0.21 3.34 -6.67
C ILE A 75 -1.29 4.40 -6.88
N GLU A 76 -1.26 5.10 -8.01
CA GLU A 76 -2.27 6.10 -8.35
C GLU A 76 -3.67 5.49 -8.40
N LYS A 77 -3.82 4.33 -9.04
CA LYS A 77 -5.10 3.64 -9.12
C LYS A 77 -5.57 3.16 -7.75
N ALA A 78 -4.66 2.68 -6.93
CA ALA A 78 -4.98 2.28 -5.56
C ALA A 78 -5.48 3.48 -4.74
N MET A 79 -4.83 4.63 -4.87
CA MET A 79 -5.24 5.86 -4.19
C MET A 79 -6.63 6.29 -4.65
N ALA A 80 -6.90 6.23 -5.96
CA ALA A 80 -8.21 6.58 -6.49
C ALA A 80 -9.30 5.67 -5.93
N TRP A 81 -9.04 4.37 -5.85
CA TRP A 81 -9.98 3.43 -5.27
C TRP A 81 -10.24 3.76 -3.79
N LEU A 82 -9.19 4.04 -3.03
CA LEU A 82 -9.32 4.40 -1.62
C LEU A 82 -10.18 5.63 -1.41
N LYS A 83 -9.98 6.67 -2.23
CA LYS A 83 -10.78 7.90 -2.14
C LYS A 83 -12.23 7.65 -2.47
N LEU A 84 -12.51 6.83 -3.47
CA LEU A 84 -13.88 6.46 -3.83
C LEU A 84 -14.58 5.68 -2.71
N HIS A 85 -13.83 5.05 -1.84
CA HIS A 85 -14.37 4.23 -0.75
C HIS A 85 -14.23 4.89 0.63
N GLY A 86 -14.20 6.22 0.65
CA GLY A 86 -14.32 7.00 1.87
C GLY A 86 -13.02 7.32 2.60
N ASN A 87 -11.89 7.04 1.99
CA ASN A 87 -10.60 7.35 2.61
C ASN A 87 -10.12 8.73 2.15
N GLU A 88 -10.32 9.72 3.00
CA GLU A 88 -9.96 11.11 2.71
C GLU A 88 -8.46 11.36 2.84
N LYS A 89 -7.82 10.65 3.76
CA LYS A 89 -6.39 10.76 4.01
C LYS A 89 -5.70 9.46 3.68
N ILE A 90 -4.59 9.54 2.98
CA ILE A 90 -3.85 8.36 2.52
C ILE A 90 -2.39 8.51 2.94
N GLY A 91 -1.89 7.50 3.63
CA GLY A 91 -0.48 7.36 3.94
C GLY A 91 0.13 6.23 3.12
N ILE A 92 1.44 6.17 3.06
CA ILE A 92 2.15 5.09 2.40
C ILE A 92 3.28 4.60 3.29
N ALA A 93 3.45 3.29 3.37
CA ALA A 93 4.50 2.66 4.17
C ALA A 93 5.24 1.62 3.35
N GLY A 94 6.54 1.58 3.50
CA GLY A 94 7.37 0.58 2.85
C GLY A 94 8.66 0.35 3.63
N ALA A 95 9.34 -0.76 3.33
CA ALA A 95 10.58 -1.13 3.99
C ALA A 95 11.62 -1.54 2.95
N SER A 96 12.89 -1.21 3.17
CA SER A 96 13.99 -1.51 2.26
C SER A 96 13.69 -0.96 0.85
N THR A 97 13.64 -1.77 -0.18
CA THR A 97 13.38 -1.33 -1.56
C THR A 97 12.00 -0.65 -1.66
N THR A 98 10.98 -1.20 -1.01
CA THR A 98 9.65 -0.56 -1.02
C THR A 98 9.63 0.71 -0.17
N GLY A 99 10.55 0.87 0.77
CA GLY A 99 10.75 2.13 1.48
C GLY A 99 11.17 3.24 0.53
N THR A 100 12.10 2.95 -0.38
CA THR A 100 12.50 3.89 -1.42
C THR A 100 11.33 4.19 -2.36
N LEU A 101 10.57 3.17 -2.72
CA LEU A 101 9.40 3.35 -3.57
C LEU A 101 8.34 4.23 -2.89
N ALA A 102 8.14 4.05 -1.57
CA ALA A 102 7.21 4.88 -0.80
C ALA A 102 7.64 6.34 -0.81
N LEU A 103 8.94 6.62 -0.62
CA LEU A 103 9.46 7.98 -0.67
C LEU A 103 9.29 8.59 -2.06
N THR A 104 9.54 7.82 -3.10
CA THR A 104 9.38 8.27 -4.49
C THR A 104 7.92 8.63 -4.78
N ALA A 105 6.99 7.76 -4.38
CA ALA A 105 5.57 8.02 -4.56
C ALA A 105 5.13 9.27 -3.80
N ALA A 106 5.59 9.44 -2.58
CA ALA A 106 5.24 10.62 -1.77
C ALA A 106 5.76 11.92 -2.39
N SER A 107 6.89 11.86 -3.09
CA SER A 107 7.43 13.06 -3.76
C SER A 107 6.63 13.44 -5.01
N ILE A 108 5.92 12.49 -5.60
CA ILE A 108 5.16 12.69 -6.85
C ILE A 108 3.68 12.97 -6.56
N PHE A 109 3.09 12.22 -5.64
CA PHE A 109 1.66 12.31 -5.35
C PHE A 109 1.41 13.20 -4.14
N SER A 110 0.91 14.41 -4.38
CA SER A 110 0.62 15.39 -3.31
C SER A 110 -0.50 14.91 -2.36
N ASP A 111 -1.29 13.94 -2.77
CA ASP A 111 -2.39 13.41 -1.95
C ASP A 111 -1.91 12.47 -0.85
N ILE A 112 -0.64 12.09 -0.84
CA ILE A 112 -0.08 11.26 0.23
C ILE A 112 0.24 12.17 1.42
N SER A 113 -0.48 11.94 2.53
CA SER A 113 -0.39 12.78 3.73
C SER A 113 0.71 12.35 4.69
N LEU A 114 1.07 11.06 4.67
CA LEU A 114 2.05 10.51 5.60
C LEU A 114 2.86 9.43 4.90
N THR A 115 4.16 9.44 5.13
CA THR A 115 5.06 8.42 4.58
C THR A 115 5.86 7.77 5.70
N ILE A 116 5.85 6.45 5.72
CA ILE A 116 6.67 5.66 6.64
C ILE A 116 7.62 4.81 5.79
N ALA A 117 8.89 5.14 5.82
CA ALA A 117 9.90 4.38 5.09
C ALA A 117 10.90 3.81 6.08
N MET A 118 10.93 2.48 6.20
CA MET A 118 11.84 1.80 7.11
C MET A 118 13.05 1.29 6.34
N THR A 119 14.24 1.66 6.80
CA THR A 119 15.51 1.26 6.18
C THR A 119 15.46 1.35 4.65
N PRO A 120 15.17 2.55 4.09
CA PRO A 120 15.09 2.66 2.64
C PRO A 120 16.42 2.34 1.99
N SER A 121 16.35 1.76 0.78
CA SER A 121 17.53 1.42 0.02
C SER A 121 18.18 2.67 -0.58
N ASP A 122 19.51 2.69 -0.65
CA ASP A 122 20.24 3.75 -1.34
C ASP A 122 20.15 3.62 -2.86
N PHE A 123 19.68 2.49 -3.34
CA PHE A 123 19.53 2.25 -4.78
C PHE A 123 18.19 2.81 -5.26
N VAL A 124 18.28 3.57 -6.28
CA VAL A 124 17.11 4.19 -6.88
C VAL A 124 16.94 3.66 -8.30
#